data_2180a1e2f0ea2bcc567256569bb04402
#
_entry.id   2180a1e2f0ea2bcc567256569bb04402
#
_cell.length_a   1.000
_cell.length_b   1.000
_cell.length_c   1.000
_cell.angle_alpha   90.00
_cell.angle_beta   90.00
_cell.angle_gamma   90.00
#
_symmetry.space_group_name_H-M   'P 1'
#
loop_
_entity.id
_entity.type
_entity.pdbx_description
1 polymer ?
#
loop_
_entity_poly.entity_id
_entity_poly.type
_entity_poly.pdbx_seq_one_letter_code
_entity_poly.pdbx_strand_id
1 'polypeptide(L)'
;MTETLAGLNPEQAEAVQTTNGPMLIMAGAGSGKTKVLTCRIAHLLQQGVRPYRILAITFTNKAAAEMRARVDNMAGAAAKDVWLFTFHAFCARFLRMEITKLGGYGSNFAIYDSSDSQNLIKQILKELNLDEKRFQPAGIASRISNAKNQLQSVSDFSKAASDFYNQKVAEIYERYQNKLLVNNAVST
;
A
#
# COMPACT_ATOMS: atom_id res chain seq x y z
N MET A 1 -20.75 -14.40 -27.76
CA MET A 1 -20.26 -14.42 -26.37
C MET A 1 -18.77 -14.16 -26.45
N THR A 2 -18.30 -13.11 -25.79
CA THR A 2 -16.88 -12.77 -25.81
C THR A 2 -16.08 -13.89 -25.11
N GLU A 3 -14.92 -14.23 -25.64
CA GLU A 3 -14.01 -15.29 -25.14
C GLU A 3 -13.71 -15.15 -23.61
N THR A 4 -13.77 -13.91 -23.13
CA THR A 4 -13.59 -13.56 -21.69
C THR A 4 -14.68 -14.08 -20.75
N LEU A 5 -15.87 -14.44 -21.24
CA LEU A 5 -16.97 -14.98 -20.44
C LEU A 5 -17.06 -16.50 -20.51
N ALA A 6 -16.27 -17.12 -21.40
CA ALA A 6 -16.31 -18.58 -21.58
C ALA A 6 -15.89 -19.33 -20.28
N GLY A 7 -16.71 -20.27 -19.86
CA GLY A 7 -16.46 -21.09 -18.69
C GLY A 7 -16.61 -20.38 -17.34
N LEU A 8 -17.31 -19.23 -17.29
CA LEU A 8 -17.80 -18.60 -16.07
C LEU A 8 -19.21 -19.09 -15.75
N ASN A 9 -19.52 -19.24 -14.47
CA ASN A 9 -20.90 -19.42 -14.03
C ASN A 9 -21.68 -18.09 -14.09
N PRO A 10 -23.02 -18.08 -13.94
CA PRO A 10 -23.82 -16.86 -14.07
C PRO A 10 -23.38 -15.73 -13.14
N GLU A 11 -23.10 -16.02 -11.87
CA GLU A 11 -22.68 -15.03 -10.88
C GLU A 11 -21.28 -14.47 -11.19
N GLN A 12 -20.38 -15.30 -11.67
CA GLN A 12 -19.07 -14.88 -12.13
C GLN A 12 -19.17 -13.99 -13.37
N ALA A 13 -20.04 -14.34 -14.32
CA ALA A 13 -20.27 -13.55 -15.52
C ALA A 13 -20.89 -12.18 -15.19
N GLU A 14 -21.87 -12.14 -14.29
CA GLU A 14 -22.45 -10.91 -13.76
C GLU A 14 -21.36 -10.01 -13.12
N ALA A 15 -20.52 -10.59 -12.26
CA ALA A 15 -19.41 -9.88 -11.62
C ALA A 15 -18.41 -9.32 -12.62
N VAL A 16 -18.14 -9.99 -13.75
CA VAL A 16 -17.27 -9.49 -14.82
C VAL A 16 -17.93 -8.35 -15.59
N GLN A 17 -19.21 -8.43 -15.89
CA GLN A 17 -19.96 -7.48 -16.72
C GLN A 17 -20.36 -6.22 -15.96
N THR A 18 -20.55 -6.28 -14.64
CA THR A 18 -20.91 -5.11 -13.82
C THR A 18 -19.71 -4.19 -13.67
N THR A 19 -19.54 -3.24 -14.58
CA THR A 19 -18.35 -2.38 -14.65
C THR A 19 -18.52 -1.02 -13.97
N ASN A 20 -19.74 -0.61 -13.64
CA ASN A 20 -20.04 0.68 -13.05
C ASN A 20 -20.30 0.56 -11.53
N GLY A 21 -19.81 1.55 -10.80
CA GLY A 21 -19.99 1.66 -9.34
C GLY A 21 -19.15 0.69 -8.50
N PRO A 22 -19.21 0.84 -7.18
CA PRO A 22 -18.53 -0.05 -6.25
C PRO A 22 -19.25 -1.41 -6.21
N MET A 23 -18.47 -2.50 -6.21
CA MET A 23 -18.98 -3.86 -6.14
C MET A 23 -18.16 -4.69 -5.15
N LEU A 24 -18.83 -5.41 -4.27
CA LEU A 24 -18.23 -6.39 -3.37
C LEU A 24 -18.58 -7.79 -3.85
N ILE A 25 -17.58 -8.64 -4.06
CA ILE A 25 -17.74 -10.04 -4.45
C ILE A 25 -17.39 -10.92 -3.25
N MET A 26 -18.40 -11.57 -2.67
CA MET A 26 -18.21 -12.52 -1.58
C MET A 26 -18.02 -13.94 -2.16
N ALA A 27 -16.86 -14.52 -1.93
CA ALA A 27 -16.49 -15.77 -2.56
C ALA A 27 -15.57 -16.62 -1.66
N GLY A 28 -15.90 -17.89 -1.47
CA GLY A 28 -15.12 -18.86 -0.71
C GLY A 28 -13.78 -19.24 -1.35
N ALA A 29 -12.97 -20.03 -0.65
CA ALA A 29 -11.75 -20.59 -1.22
C ALA A 29 -12.11 -21.52 -2.40
N GLY A 30 -11.32 -21.48 -3.48
CA GLY A 30 -11.57 -22.29 -4.68
C GLY A 30 -12.71 -21.82 -5.60
N SER A 31 -13.48 -20.80 -5.23
CA SER A 31 -14.61 -20.28 -6.03
C SER A 31 -14.25 -19.55 -7.32
N GLY A 32 -12.97 -19.47 -7.66
CA GLY A 32 -12.54 -18.79 -8.89
C GLY A 32 -12.39 -17.27 -8.80
N LYS A 33 -12.27 -16.68 -7.60
CA LYS A 33 -12.07 -15.21 -7.40
C LYS A 33 -11.05 -14.60 -8.35
N THR A 34 -9.87 -15.21 -8.44
CA THR A 34 -8.79 -14.71 -9.31
C THR A 34 -9.18 -14.80 -10.79
N LYS A 35 -9.93 -15.83 -11.19
CA LYS A 35 -10.47 -15.96 -12.55
C LYS A 35 -11.43 -14.83 -12.86
N VAL A 36 -12.35 -14.52 -11.97
CA VAL A 36 -13.28 -13.39 -12.12
C VAL A 36 -12.54 -12.07 -12.29
N LEU A 37 -11.53 -11.80 -11.44
CA LEU A 37 -10.75 -10.56 -11.52
C LEU A 37 -9.98 -10.46 -12.85
N THR A 38 -9.33 -11.52 -13.31
CA THR A 38 -8.60 -11.51 -14.59
C THR A 38 -9.53 -11.36 -15.79
N CYS A 39 -10.68 -12.07 -15.78
CA CYS A 39 -11.72 -11.91 -16.81
C CYS A 39 -12.29 -10.49 -16.81
N ARG A 40 -12.49 -9.87 -15.64
CA ARG A 40 -12.99 -8.49 -15.53
C ARG A 40 -12.00 -7.49 -16.13
N ILE A 41 -10.69 -7.63 -15.86
CA ILE A 41 -9.66 -6.79 -16.47
C ILE A 41 -9.68 -6.93 -18.00
N ALA A 42 -9.70 -8.17 -18.52
CA ALA A 42 -9.76 -8.43 -19.95
C ALA A 42 -11.05 -7.86 -20.56
N HIS A 43 -12.18 -7.99 -19.89
CA HIS A 43 -13.46 -7.42 -20.31
C HIS A 43 -13.40 -5.88 -20.39
N LEU A 44 -12.86 -5.20 -19.38
CA LEU A 44 -12.67 -3.75 -19.40
C LEU A 44 -11.81 -3.29 -20.58
N LEU A 45 -10.72 -4.00 -20.88
CA LEU A 45 -9.88 -3.73 -22.04
C LEU A 45 -10.64 -3.90 -23.37
N GLN A 46 -11.47 -4.95 -23.48
CA GLN A 46 -12.33 -5.17 -24.64
C GLN A 46 -13.41 -4.08 -24.82
N GLN A 47 -13.88 -3.49 -23.71
CA GLN A 47 -14.78 -2.35 -23.70
C GLN A 47 -14.07 -1.01 -24.03
N GLY A 48 -12.79 -1.04 -24.36
CA GLY A 48 -12.02 0.15 -24.74
C GLY A 48 -11.50 0.97 -23.56
N VAL A 49 -11.57 0.45 -22.32
CA VAL A 49 -10.95 1.11 -21.18
C VAL A 49 -9.43 1.09 -21.35
N ARG A 50 -8.80 2.26 -21.32
CA ARG A 50 -7.36 2.38 -21.51
C ARG A 50 -6.60 1.64 -20.41
N PRO A 51 -5.57 0.82 -20.73
CA PRO A 51 -4.88 -0.03 -19.76
C PRO A 51 -4.35 0.72 -18.53
N TYR A 52 -3.76 1.89 -18.72
CA TYR A 52 -3.23 2.72 -17.62
C TYR A 52 -4.30 3.30 -16.68
N ARG A 53 -5.60 3.16 -17.00
CA ARG A 53 -6.73 3.51 -16.13
C ARG A 53 -7.21 2.33 -15.28
N ILE A 54 -6.62 1.15 -15.46
CA ILE A 54 -6.97 -0.05 -14.71
C ILE A 54 -5.87 -0.31 -13.68
N LEU A 55 -6.26 -0.29 -12.41
CA LEU A 55 -5.41 -0.66 -11.29
C LEU A 55 -5.95 -1.94 -10.64
N ALA A 56 -5.13 -2.99 -10.62
CA ALA A 56 -5.42 -4.24 -9.94
C ALA A 56 -4.39 -4.46 -8.82
N ILE A 57 -4.86 -4.64 -7.60
CA ILE A 57 -4.02 -4.82 -6.42
C ILE A 57 -4.21 -6.23 -5.87
N THR A 58 -3.11 -6.90 -5.57
CA THR A 58 -3.07 -8.19 -4.89
C THR A 58 -2.29 -8.08 -3.58
N PHE A 59 -2.39 -9.13 -2.76
CA PHE A 59 -1.70 -9.14 -1.48
C PHE A 59 -0.24 -9.64 -1.60
N THR A 60 0.03 -10.60 -2.49
CA THR A 60 1.36 -11.21 -2.63
C THR A 60 1.95 -11.02 -4.02
N ASN A 61 3.28 -10.97 -4.11
CA ASN A 61 3.99 -10.89 -5.38
C ASN A 61 3.70 -12.11 -6.28
N LYS A 62 3.54 -13.29 -5.70
CA LYS A 62 3.15 -14.50 -6.42
C LYS A 62 1.78 -14.34 -7.09
N ALA A 63 0.78 -13.87 -6.33
CA ALA A 63 -0.56 -13.62 -6.88
C ALA A 63 -0.55 -12.53 -7.95
N ALA A 64 0.27 -11.48 -7.78
CA ALA A 64 0.43 -10.44 -8.80
C ALA A 64 1.02 -11.00 -10.10
N ALA A 65 2.07 -11.83 -10.01
CA ALA A 65 2.69 -12.47 -11.16
C ALA A 65 1.75 -13.44 -11.88
N GLU A 66 1.02 -14.28 -11.13
CA GLU A 66 0.02 -15.20 -11.69
C GLU A 66 -1.12 -14.44 -12.39
N MET A 67 -1.62 -13.36 -11.76
CA MET A 67 -2.65 -12.53 -12.36
C MET A 67 -2.15 -11.85 -13.63
N ARG A 68 -0.92 -11.32 -13.63
CA ARG A 68 -0.27 -10.72 -14.80
C ARG A 68 -0.23 -11.72 -15.96
N ALA A 69 0.31 -12.91 -15.73
CA ALA A 69 0.41 -13.94 -16.78
C ALA A 69 -0.97 -14.30 -17.37
N ARG A 70 -2.01 -14.38 -16.53
CA ARG A 70 -3.38 -14.69 -17.00
C ARG A 70 -3.96 -13.54 -17.83
N VAL A 71 -3.78 -12.29 -17.40
CA VAL A 71 -4.27 -11.11 -18.12
C VAL A 71 -3.55 -10.96 -19.45
N ASP A 72 -2.22 -11.18 -19.48
CA ASP A 72 -1.41 -11.14 -20.70
C ASP A 72 -1.86 -12.22 -21.71
N ASN A 73 -2.17 -13.43 -21.24
CA ASN A 73 -2.70 -14.52 -22.07
C ASN A 73 -4.09 -14.19 -22.66
N MET A 74 -4.93 -13.45 -21.94
CA MET A 74 -6.31 -13.13 -22.34
C MET A 74 -6.40 -11.88 -23.22
N ALA A 75 -5.57 -10.88 -22.99
CA ALA A 75 -5.66 -9.56 -23.61
C ALA A 75 -4.41 -9.19 -24.43
N GLY A 76 -3.37 -9.99 -24.41
CA GLY A 76 -2.15 -9.80 -25.21
C GLY A 76 -1.51 -8.43 -24.99
N ALA A 77 -1.14 -7.78 -26.08
CA ALA A 77 -0.48 -6.46 -26.04
C ALA A 77 -1.30 -5.38 -25.31
N ALA A 78 -2.64 -5.50 -25.29
CA ALA A 78 -3.52 -4.56 -24.61
C ALA A 78 -3.34 -4.56 -23.09
N ALA A 79 -2.79 -5.63 -22.52
CA ALA A 79 -2.58 -5.76 -21.08
C ALA A 79 -1.32 -5.04 -20.57
N LYS A 80 -0.38 -4.71 -21.44
CA LYS A 80 0.99 -4.27 -21.11
C LYS A 80 1.03 -3.14 -20.08
N ASP A 81 0.17 -2.14 -20.21
CA ASP A 81 0.17 -0.94 -19.39
C ASP A 81 -0.87 -0.99 -18.25
N VAL A 82 -1.47 -2.15 -18.00
CA VAL A 82 -2.35 -2.35 -16.82
C VAL A 82 -1.51 -2.30 -15.56
N TRP A 83 -1.93 -1.48 -14.61
CA TRP A 83 -1.28 -1.38 -13.30
C TRP A 83 -1.69 -2.57 -12.43
N LEU A 84 -0.85 -3.59 -12.38
CA LEU A 84 -1.08 -4.80 -11.62
C LEU A 84 0.08 -5.03 -10.65
N PHE A 85 -0.17 -4.80 -9.37
CA PHE A 85 0.85 -4.75 -8.32
C PHE A 85 0.35 -5.35 -7.01
N THR A 86 1.28 -5.61 -6.09
CA THR A 86 0.90 -5.67 -4.66
C THR A 86 0.65 -4.25 -4.15
N PHE A 87 -0.07 -4.13 -3.02
CA PHE A 87 -0.34 -2.83 -2.40
C PHE A 87 0.96 -2.05 -2.15
N HIS A 88 1.96 -2.68 -1.54
CA HIS A 88 3.26 -2.05 -1.28
C HIS A 88 3.99 -1.61 -2.56
N ALA A 89 4.01 -2.47 -3.58
CA ALA A 89 4.67 -2.14 -4.85
C ALA A 89 3.96 -0.98 -5.58
N PHE A 90 2.63 -0.93 -5.52
CA PHE A 90 1.86 0.20 -6.03
C PHE A 90 2.20 1.49 -5.29
N CYS A 91 2.14 1.47 -3.95
CA CYS A 91 2.47 2.65 -3.14
C CYS A 91 3.89 3.15 -3.40
N ALA A 92 4.88 2.25 -3.45
CA ALA A 92 6.25 2.62 -3.74
C ALA A 92 6.39 3.27 -5.13
N ARG A 93 5.75 2.69 -6.16
CA ARG A 93 5.75 3.26 -7.52
C ARG A 93 5.06 4.61 -7.59
N PHE A 94 3.90 4.73 -6.96
CA PHE A 94 3.14 5.98 -6.91
C PHE A 94 3.93 7.08 -6.20
N LEU A 95 4.51 6.77 -5.04
CA LEU A 95 5.35 7.73 -4.30
C LEU A 95 6.58 8.17 -5.11
N ARG A 96 7.24 7.28 -5.86
CA ARG A 96 8.37 7.69 -6.72
C ARG A 96 7.98 8.70 -7.78
N MET A 97 6.74 8.73 -8.20
CA MET A 97 6.22 9.70 -9.18
C MET A 97 5.79 11.01 -8.53
N GLU A 98 5.28 10.96 -7.32
CA GLU A 98 4.53 12.07 -6.72
C GLU A 98 5.21 12.72 -5.50
N ILE A 99 6.12 12.00 -4.81
CA ILE A 99 6.63 12.41 -3.49
C ILE A 99 7.35 13.77 -3.50
N THR A 100 7.97 14.14 -4.62
CA THR A 100 8.63 15.44 -4.78
C THR A 100 7.67 16.61 -4.63
N LYS A 101 6.37 16.39 -4.87
CA LYS A 101 5.32 17.42 -4.69
C LYS A 101 5.07 17.76 -3.23
N LEU A 102 5.44 16.86 -2.30
CA LEU A 102 5.34 17.12 -0.86
C LEU A 102 6.46 18.04 -0.34
N GLY A 103 7.49 18.28 -1.15
CA GLY A 103 8.69 19.00 -0.73
C GLY A 103 9.58 18.19 0.22
N GLY A 104 10.90 18.42 0.16
CA GLY A 104 11.87 17.79 1.02
C GLY A 104 12.25 16.35 0.72
N TYR A 105 11.50 15.65 -0.14
CA TYR A 105 11.80 14.26 -0.57
C TYR A 105 12.27 14.21 -2.02
N GLY A 106 13.29 13.40 -2.28
CA GLY A 106 13.69 13.00 -3.63
C GLY A 106 12.97 11.71 -4.07
N SER A 107 12.80 11.53 -5.39
CA SER A 107 12.17 10.32 -5.95
C SER A 107 12.95 9.02 -5.70
N ASN A 108 14.24 9.12 -5.35
CA ASN A 108 15.14 8.01 -5.01
C ASN A 108 15.13 7.65 -3.51
N PHE A 109 14.05 7.95 -2.80
CA PHE A 109 13.94 7.69 -1.37
C PHE A 109 14.17 6.21 -1.01
N ALA A 110 14.69 5.97 0.19
CA ALA A 110 14.75 4.65 0.81
C ALA A 110 13.41 4.28 1.46
N ILE A 111 13.09 2.99 1.50
CA ILE A 111 11.93 2.48 2.24
C ILE A 111 12.47 1.75 3.47
N TYR A 112 12.18 2.30 4.64
CA TYR A 112 12.55 1.69 5.91
C TYR A 112 11.54 0.60 6.28
N ASP A 113 12.05 -0.59 6.56
CA ASP A 113 11.26 -1.68 7.10
C ASP A 113 11.07 -1.52 8.62
N SER A 114 10.44 -2.52 9.25
CA SER A 114 10.22 -2.53 10.70
C SER A 114 11.52 -2.51 11.50
N SER A 115 12.58 -3.15 11.01
CA SER A 115 13.90 -3.18 11.65
C SER A 115 14.59 -1.82 11.57
N ASP A 116 14.59 -1.21 10.38
CA ASP A 116 15.14 0.12 10.14
C ASP A 116 14.45 1.17 10.99
N SER A 117 13.11 1.10 11.06
CA SER A 117 12.28 1.99 11.86
C SER A 117 12.61 1.88 13.36
N GLN A 118 12.76 0.66 13.88
CA GLN A 118 13.15 0.45 15.29
C GLN A 118 14.58 0.93 15.57
N ASN A 119 15.51 0.71 14.65
CA ASN A 119 16.88 1.18 14.79
C ASN A 119 16.97 2.71 14.82
N LEU A 120 16.19 3.39 13.97
CA LEU A 120 16.08 4.84 13.98
C LEU A 120 15.51 5.34 15.32
N ILE A 121 14.48 4.69 15.85
CA ILE A 121 13.92 5.02 17.16
C ILE A 121 14.95 4.79 18.29
N LYS A 122 15.73 3.71 18.27
CA LYS A 122 16.82 3.49 19.23
C LYS A 122 17.86 4.62 19.22
N GLN A 123 18.22 5.11 18.04
CA GLN A 123 19.12 6.28 17.94
C GLN A 123 18.50 7.51 18.59
N ILE A 124 17.23 7.77 18.34
CA ILE A 124 16.51 8.91 18.93
C ILE A 124 16.44 8.79 20.46
N LEU A 125 16.18 7.59 20.99
CA LEU A 125 16.17 7.35 22.44
C LEU A 125 17.52 7.67 23.09
N LYS A 126 18.63 7.27 22.45
CA LYS A 126 19.99 7.58 22.90
C LYS A 126 20.24 9.09 22.88
N GLU A 127 19.86 9.81 21.84
CA GLU A 127 20.00 11.25 21.74
C GLU A 127 19.19 12.02 22.81
N LEU A 128 18.05 11.44 23.24
CA LEU A 128 17.19 12.02 24.27
C LEU A 128 17.56 11.54 25.68
N ASN A 129 18.58 10.69 25.85
CA ASN A 129 18.93 10.02 27.09
C ASN A 129 17.73 9.31 27.76
N LEU A 130 16.88 8.65 26.95
CA LEU A 130 15.73 7.90 27.41
C LEU A 130 16.07 6.40 27.54
N ASP A 131 15.57 5.78 28.63
CA ASP A 131 15.79 4.36 28.89
C ASP A 131 14.97 3.48 27.93
N GLU A 132 15.64 2.63 27.14
CA GLU A 132 15.01 1.69 26.20
C GLU A 132 14.09 0.65 26.89
N LYS A 133 14.30 0.36 28.19
CA LYS A 133 13.42 -0.54 28.93
C LYS A 133 12.04 0.09 29.18
N ARG A 134 12.03 1.39 29.45
CA ARG A 134 10.80 2.16 29.63
C ARG A 134 10.17 2.57 28.31
N PHE A 135 10.99 2.93 27.32
CA PHE A 135 10.60 3.39 25.99
C PHE A 135 10.97 2.34 24.94
N GLN A 136 10.26 1.21 24.95
CA GLN A 136 10.56 0.10 24.03
C GLN A 136 10.41 0.52 22.56
N PRO A 137 11.46 0.40 21.73
CA PRO A 137 11.43 0.86 20.32
C PRO A 137 10.29 0.27 19.48
N ALA A 138 10.00 -1.02 19.66
CA ALA A 138 8.90 -1.68 18.95
C ALA A 138 7.52 -1.12 19.37
N GLY A 139 7.33 -0.82 20.67
CA GLY A 139 6.09 -0.21 21.17
C GLY A 139 5.89 1.21 20.64
N ILE A 140 6.97 2.00 20.58
CA ILE A 140 6.93 3.34 20.00
C ILE A 140 6.66 3.29 18.50
N ALA A 141 7.33 2.41 17.75
CA ALA A 141 7.09 2.22 16.31
C ALA A 141 5.61 1.88 16.04
N SER A 142 5.03 0.98 16.83
CA SER A 142 3.59 0.63 16.73
C SER A 142 2.67 1.84 16.99
N ARG A 143 2.97 2.68 17.98
CA ARG A 143 2.19 3.89 18.28
C ARG A 143 2.29 4.92 17.14
N ILE A 144 3.48 5.13 16.59
CA ILE A 144 3.69 6.02 15.44
C ILE A 144 2.92 5.47 14.22
N SER A 145 3.01 4.18 13.95
CA SER A 145 2.28 3.52 12.87
C SER A 145 0.77 3.69 13.03
N ASN A 146 0.24 3.48 14.24
CA ASN A 146 -1.19 3.66 14.52
C ASN A 146 -1.63 5.12 14.33
N ALA A 147 -0.83 6.10 14.77
CA ALA A 147 -1.12 7.51 14.55
C ALA A 147 -1.18 7.84 13.04
N LYS A 148 -0.21 7.35 12.27
CA LYS A 148 -0.19 7.50 10.80
C LYS A 148 -1.40 6.85 10.13
N ASN A 149 -1.79 5.65 10.55
CA ASN A 149 -2.98 4.95 10.03
C ASN A 149 -4.28 5.71 10.32
N GLN A 150 -4.31 6.49 11.40
CA GLN A 150 -5.42 7.37 11.75
C GLN A 150 -5.28 8.78 11.15
N LEU A 151 -4.31 9.00 10.28
CA LEU A 151 -3.98 10.30 9.68
C LEU A 151 -3.69 11.40 10.71
N GLN A 152 -3.23 11.03 11.91
CA GLN A 152 -2.83 11.99 12.94
C GLN A 152 -1.43 12.54 12.62
N SER A 153 -1.35 13.85 12.46
CA SER A 153 -0.07 14.54 12.35
C SER A 153 0.70 14.49 13.68
N VAL A 154 1.99 14.82 13.65
CA VAL A 154 2.79 15.00 14.86
C VAL A 154 2.13 16.02 15.81
N SER A 155 1.61 17.13 15.26
CA SER A 155 0.92 18.16 16.05
C SER A 155 -0.34 17.63 16.72
N ASP A 156 -1.16 16.82 16.01
CA ASP A 156 -2.39 16.25 16.57
C ASP A 156 -2.06 15.24 17.68
N PHE A 157 -1.05 14.40 17.45
CA PHE A 157 -0.57 13.45 18.45
C PHE A 157 -0.03 14.16 19.70
N SER A 158 0.74 15.23 19.53
CA SER A 158 1.28 16.04 20.61
C SER A 158 0.20 16.71 21.44
N LYS A 159 -0.85 17.26 20.80
CA LYS A 159 -1.99 17.88 21.51
C LYS A 159 -2.80 16.88 22.35
N ALA A 160 -2.86 15.62 21.89
CA ALA A 160 -3.55 14.56 22.61
C ALA A 160 -2.72 13.94 23.75
N ALA A 161 -1.42 14.24 23.82
CA ALA A 161 -0.51 13.68 24.81
C ALA A 161 -0.69 14.34 26.18
N SER A 162 -1.45 13.71 27.07
CA SER A 162 -1.80 14.25 28.39
C SER A 162 -0.81 13.87 29.50
N ASP A 163 -0.02 12.82 29.34
CA ASP A 163 0.93 12.32 30.33
C ASP A 163 2.38 12.37 29.82
N PHE A 164 3.32 12.27 30.77
CA PHE A 164 4.76 12.34 30.48
C PHE A 164 5.22 11.32 29.43
N TYR A 165 4.70 10.08 29.47
CA TYR A 165 5.10 9.05 28.51
C TYR A 165 4.65 9.41 27.09
N ASN A 166 3.39 9.81 26.93
CA ASN A 166 2.84 10.21 25.62
C ASN A 166 3.49 11.50 25.09
N GLN A 167 3.83 12.46 25.96
CA GLN A 167 4.60 13.65 25.57
C GLN A 167 5.98 13.28 25.02
N LYS A 168 6.68 12.32 25.66
CA LYS A 168 7.96 11.81 25.15
C LYS A 168 7.80 11.03 23.85
N VAL A 169 6.74 10.24 23.69
CA VAL A 169 6.45 9.58 22.41
C VAL A 169 6.16 10.60 21.32
N ALA A 170 5.48 11.71 21.60
CA ALA A 170 5.27 12.80 20.66
C ALA A 170 6.59 13.45 20.21
N GLU A 171 7.51 13.72 21.16
CA GLU A 171 8.84 14.23 20.86
C GLU A 171 9.64 13.24 19.97
N ILE A 172 9.57 11.94 20.26
CA ILE A 172 10.21 10.91 19.47
C ILE A 172 9.59 10.84 18.06
N TYR A 173 8.27 10.95 17.94
CA TYR A 173 7.57 10.95 16.66
C TYR A 173 8.02 12.13 15.77
N GLU A 174 8.12 13.33 16.34
CA GLU A 174 8.61 14.52 15.63
C GLU A 174 10.03 14.29 15.10
N ARG A 175 10.96 13.86 15.96
CA ARG A 175 12.34 13.56 15.56
C ARG A 175 12.43 12.44 14.53
N TYR A 176 11.58 11.42 14.66
CA TYR A 176 11.50 10.32 13.71
C TYR A 176 11.11 10.83 12.31
N GLN A 177 10.07 11.66 12.21
CA GLN A 177 9.66 12.24 10.94
C GLN A 177 10.75 13.13 10.33
N ASN A 178 11.39 13.98 11.15
CA ASN A 178 12.47 14.83 10.69
C ASN A 178 13.68 14.02 10.19
N LYS A 179 14.05 12.94 10.89
CA LYS A 179 15.14 12.04 10.45
C LYS A 179 14.79 11.28 9.18
N LEU A 180 13.57 10.83 9.01
CA LEU A 180 13.11 10.22 7.74
C LEU A 180 13.27 11.24 6.59
N LEU A 181 12.86 12.48 6.79
CA LEU A 181 12.99 13.52 5.78
C LEU A 181 14.46 13.79 5.42
N VAL A 182 15.32 13.99 6.43
CA VAL A 182 16.75 14.23 6.25
C VAL A 182 17.44 13.06 5.53
N ASN A 183 17.05 11.85 5.85
CA ASN A 183 17.60 10.63 5.23
C ASN A 183 16.98 10.32 3.86
N ASN A 184 16.08 11.17 3.37
CA ASN A 184 15.27 10.88 2.18
C ASN A 184 14.68 9.47 2.25
N ALA A 185 13.95 9.16 3.33
CA ALA A 185 13.38 7.86 3.60
C ALA A 185 11.89 7.95 3.96
N VAL A 186 11.16 6.88 3.64
CA VAL A 186 9.77 6.66 4.07
C VAL A 186 9.69 5.36 4.87
N SER A 187 8.76 5.25 5.80
CA SER A 187 8.54 4.01 6.55
C SER A 187 7.29 3.29 6.08
N THR A 188 7.31 1.98 6.11
CA THR A 188 6.15 1.10 5.89
C THR A 188 5.17 1.18 7.05
#